data_e3641e72c1099f54e8188f2c343d341f
#
_entry.id   e3641e72c1099f54e8188f2c343d341f
#
_cell.length_a   1.000
_cell.length_b   1.000
_cell.length_c   1.000
_cell.angle_alpha   90.00
_cell.angle_beta   90.00
_cell.angle_gamma   90.00
#
_symmetry.space_group_name_H-M   'P 1'
#
loop_
_entity.id
_entity.type
_entity.pdbx_description
1 polymer ?
#
loop_
_entity_poly.entity_id
_entity_poly.type
_entity_poly.pdbx_seq_one_letter_code
_entity_poly.pdbx_strand_id
1 'polypeptide(L)'
;MNILGIHSGATINQHDPGAAIVRNGELVAACEEERLLRIKSPRGFLPIRSIKYCLEIANIEFKDIDLIIHPGASHEGVADRIVHYLHHYFGTSPEVRLINHQRAHIAGAFYASGFDEAMCMSYDSYGDRLSGAVAIGNSDGIE
;
A
#
# COMPACT_ATOMS: atom_id res chain seq x y z
N MET A 1 4.17 -6.76 -15.00
CA MET A 1 4.61 -5.80 -13.97
C MET A 1 4.04 -6.23 -12.63
N ASN A 2 4.89 -6.37 -11.60
CA ASN A 2 4.50 -6.70 -10.23
C ASN A 2 4.63 -5.45 -9.37
N ILE A 3 3.53 -4.98 -8.81
CA ILE A 3 3.49 -3.82 -7.91
C ILE A 3 3.22 -4.30 -6.50
N LEU A 4 4.04 -3.89 -5.56
CA LEU A 4 3.84 -4.12 -4.14
C LEU A 4 3.26 -2.85 -3.50
N GLY A 5 2.00 -2.90 -3.11
CA GLY A 5 1.39 -1.90 -2.25
C GLY A 5 1.69 -2.23 -0.79
N ILE A 6 2.19 -1.26 -0.02
CA ILE A 6 2.40 -1.42 1.41
C ILE A 6 1.81 -0.24 2.18
N HIS A 7 1.25 -0.54 3.35
CA HIS A 7 1.01 0.44 4.41
C HIS A 7 1.89 0.10 5.59
N SER A 8 2.50 1.09 6.22
CA SER A 8 3.53 0.81 7.24
C SER A 8 3.55 1.81 8.37
N GLY A 9 4.15 1.42 9.48
CA GLY A 9 4.48 2.30 10.59
C GLY A 9 5.75 3.13 10.37
N ALA A 10 6.09 3.49 9.13
CA ALA A 10 7.28 4.29 8.81
C ALA A 10 7.23 5.73 9.33
N THR A 11 6.05 6.20 9.73
CA THR A 11 5.85 7.49 10.40
C THR A 11 5.22 7.31 11.78
N ILE A 12 5.34 8.35 12.61
CA ILE A 12 4.73 8.38 13.95
C ILE A 12 3.20 8.24 13.81
N ASN A 13 2.61 7.38 14.64
CA ASN A 13 1.17 7.10 14.72
C ASN A 13 0.55 6.30 13.58
N GLN A 14 1.27 5.91 12.55
CA GLN A 14 0.73 4.96 11.59
C GLN A 14 0.50 3.59 12.25
N HIS A 15 -0.61 2.97 11.91
CA HIS A 15 -1.08 1.68 12.43
C HIS A 15 -1.60 0.83 11.26
N ASP A 16 -1.98 -0.41 11.55
CA ASP A 16 -2.55 -1.36 10.61
C ASP A 16 -1.65 -1.60 9.36
N PRO A 17 -0.36 -1.96 9.58
CA PRO A 17 0.52 -2.27 8.46
C PRO A 17 -0.02 -3.48 7.68
N GLY A 18 0.19 -3.44 6.37
CA GLY A 18 -0.25 -4.48 5.47
C GLY A 18 0.49 -4.43 4.15
N ALA A 19 0.33 -5.49 3.36
CA ALA A 19 0.91 -5.59 2.02
C ALA A 19 -0.08 -6.21 1.04
N ALA A 20 0.03 -5.80 -0.22
CA ALA A 20 -0.72 -6.38 -1.33
C ALA A 20 0.14 -6.44 -2.59
N ILE A 21 -0.02 -7.46 -3.41
CA ILE A 21 0.64 -7.60 -4.71
C ILE A 21 -0.42 -7.50 -5.81
N VAL A 22 -0.20 -6.56 -6.71
CA VAL A 22 -0.95 -6.42 -7.96
C VAL A 22 -0.04 -6.82 -9.11
N ARG A 23 -0.50 -7.76 -9.94
CA ARG A 23 0.22 -8.25 -11.12
C ARG A 23 -0.61 -7.97 -12.37
N ASN A 24 -0.08 -7.15 -13.28
CA ASN A 24 -0.74 -6.80 -14.54
C ASN A 24 -2.18 -6.28 -14.36
N GLY A 25 -2.44 -5.53 -13.30
CA GLY A 25 -3.76 -4.97 -12.99
C GLY A 25 -4.64 -5.85 -12.08
N GLU A 26 -4.24 -7.09 -11.79
CA GLU A 26 -5.01 -8.00 -10.94
C GLU A 26 -4.43 -8.10 -9.53
N LEU A 27 -5.29 -8.07 -8.52
CA LEU A 27 -4.93 -8.30 -7.13
C LEU A 27 -4.63 -9.80 -6.93
N VAL A 28 -3.36 -10.14 -6.70
CA VAL A 28 -2.89 -11.52 -6.55
C VAL A 28 -2.91 -11.96 -5.08
N ALA A 29 -2.49 -11.09 -4.17
CA ALA A 29 -2.41 -11.38 -2.75
C ALA A 29 -2.55 -10.11 -1.93
N ALA A 30 -3.15 -10.22 -0.75
CA ALA A 30 -3.19 -9.16 0.25
C ALA A 30 -3.20 -9.74 1.66
N CYS A 31 -2.51 -9.10 2.59
CA CYS A 31 -2.46 -9.52 3.98
C CYS A 31 -2.19 -8.34 4.92
N GLU A 32 -2.92 -8.30 6.03
CA GLU A 32 -2.65 -7.40 7.14
C GLU A 32 -1.61 -8.01 8.08
N GLU A 33 -0.63 -7.23 8.53
CA GLU A 33 0.43 -7.68 9.41
C GLU A 33 -0.10 -8.18 10.76
N GLU A 34 -1.22 -7.60 11.26
CA GLU A 34 -1.88 -8.01 12.50
C GLU A 34 -2.28 -9.50 12.50
N ARG A 35 -2.63 -10.06 11.34
CA ARG A 35 -3.01 -11.47 11.20
C ARG A 35 -1.83 -12.40 11.51
N LEU A 36 -0.64 -11.99 11.09
CA LEU A 36 0.59 -12.75 11.27
C LEU A 36 1.30 -12.46 12.60
N LEU A 37 1.23 -11.22 13.08
CA LEU A 37 1.75 -10.83 14.39
C LEU A 37 0.88 -11.30 15.55
N ARG A 38 -0.44 -11.49 15.34
CA ARG A 38 -1.45 -11.73 16.36
C ARG A 38 -1.57 -10.58 17.37
N ILE A 39 -1.28 -9.37 16.92
CA ILE A 39 -1.39 -8.12 17.67
C ILE A 39 -2.38 -7.22 16.92
N LYS A 40 -3.47 -6.82 17.58
CA LYS A 40 -4.49 -5.95 17.00
C LYS A 40 -3.95 -4.54 16.79
N SER A 41 -4.19 -3.97 15.59
CA SER A 41 -3.79 -2.61 15.20
C SER A 41 -2.33 -2.27 15.60
N PRO A 42 -1.33 -3.06 15.18
CA PRO A 42 0.05 -2.84 15.57
C PRO A 42 0.54 -1.49 15.04
N ARG A 43 1.24 -0.73 15.91
CA ARG A 43 1.78 0.60 15.58
C ARG A 43 3.29 0.53 15.41
N GLY A 44 3.83 1.32 14.48
CA GLY A 44 5.27 1.39 14.29
C GLY A 44 5.92 0.16 13.64
N PHE A 45 5.13 -0.77 13.13
CA PHE A 45 5.63 -1.96 12.44
C PHE A 45 5.68 -1.75 10.93
N LEU A 46 6.69 -2.33 10.31
CA LEU A 46 6.72 -2.54 8.86
C LEU A 46 6.07 -3.88 8.52
N PRO A 47 5.36 -4.01 7.39
CA PRO A 47 4.61 -5.21 7.04
C PRO A 47 5.50 -6.31 6.47
N ILE A 48 6.62 -6.63 7.14
CA ILE A 48 7.62 -7.58 6.61
C ILE A 48 7.07 -9.01 6.48
N ARG A 49 6.24 -9.44 7.44
CA ARG A 49 5.61 -10.77 7.37
C ARG A 49 4.55 -10.82 6.30
N SER A 50 3.74 -9.76 6.18
CA SER A 50 2.74 -9.63 5.12
C SER A 50 3.36 -9.59 3.74
N ILE A 51 4.50 -8.87 3.56
CA ILE A 51 5.26 -8.88 2.30
C ILE A 51 5.70 -10.31 1.97
N LYS A 52 6.35 -11.01 2.91
CA LYS A 52 6.80 -12.39 2.69
C LYS A 52 5.65 -13.33 2.34
N TYR A 53 4.54 -13.22 3.06
CA TYR A 53 3.34 -14.00 2.79
C TYR A 53 2.77 -13.72 1.39
N CYS A 54 2.65 -12.45 1.00
CA CYS A 54 2.15 -12.08 -0.33
C CYS A 54 3.09 -12.56 -1.45
N LEU A 55 4.41 -12.52 -1.25
CA LEU A 55 5.38 -13.05 -2.21
C LEU A 55 5.22 -14.57 -2.38
N GLU A 56 5.02 -15.31 -1.28
CA GLU A 56 4.77 -16.74 -1.30
C GLU A 56 3.50 -17.09 -2.09
N ILE A 57 2.38 -16.43 -1.80
CA ILE A 57 1.11 -16.62 -2.53
C ILE A 57 1.26 -16.27 -4.02
N ALA A 58 1.97 -15.19 -4.33
CA ALA A 58 2.24 -14.77 -5.71
C ALA A 58 3.26 -15.65 -6.44
N ASN A 59 3.95 -16.53 -5.71
CA ASN A 59 5.03 -17.40 -6.20
C ASN A 59 6.12 -16.62 -6.95
N ILE A 60 6.61 -15.53 -6.30
CA ILE A 60 7.70 -14.68 -6.78
C ILE A 60 8.68 -14.35 -5.65
N GLU A 61 9.86 -13.89 -6.01
CA GLU A 61 10.83 -13.35 -5.07
C GLU A 61 10.72 -11.82 -4.97
N PHE A 62 11.24 -11.23 -3.91
CA PHE A 62 11.20 -9.77 -3.71
C PHE A 62 11.91 -9.00 -4.84
N LYS A 63 12.95 -9.57 -5.43
CA LYS A 63 13.66 -8.99 -6.59
C LYS A 63 12.79 -8.85 -7.85
N ASP A 64 11.68 -9.60 -7.93
CA ASP A 64 10.76 -9.58 -9.06
C ASP A 64 9.69 -8.47 -8.94
N ILE A 65 9.74 -7.69 -7.85
CA ILE A 65 8.89 -6.51 -7.68
C ILE A 65 9.47 -5.35 -8.49
N ASP A 66 8.64 -4.76 -9.36
CA ASP A 66 9.04 -3.65 -10.22
C ASP A 66 8.88 -2.28 -9.55
N LEU A 67 7.87 -2.14 -8.67
CA LEU A 67 7.51 -0.87 -8.06
C LEU A 67 6.85 -1.11 -6.69
N ILE A 68 7.17 -0.24 -5.74
CA ILE A 68 6.52 -0.19 -4.43
C ILE A 68 5.69 1.07 -4.34
N ILE A 69 4.44 0.94 -3.90
CA ILE A 69 3.52 2.06 -3.62
C ILE A 69 3.24 2.12 -2.14
N HIS A 70 3.34 3.33 -1.57
CA HIS A 70 3.01 3.60 -0.17
C HIS A 70 2.18 4.88 -0.05
N PRO A 71 1.09 4.93 0.74
CA PRO A 71 0.39 6.18 1.04
C PRO A 71 1.24 7.07 1.95
N GLY A 72 1.04 8.39 1.87
CA GLY A 72 1.77 9.33 2.72
C GLY A 72 2.60 10.34 1.94
N ALA A 73 2.08 10.81 0.80
CA ALA A 73 2.76 11.78 -0.07
C ALA A 73 3.14 13.10 0.63
N SER A 74 2.46 13.46 1.73
CA SER A 74 2.77 14.68 2.49
C SER A 74 3.87 14.52 3.53
N HIS A 75 4.44 13.32 3.72
CA HIS A 75 5.43 13.04 4.74
C HIS A 75 6.84 12.96 4.15
N GLU A 76 7.68 13.93 4.50
CA GLU A 76 9.08 13.97 4.05
C GLU A 76 9.89 12.78 4.57
N GLY A 77 10.78 12.25 3.74
CA GLY A 77 11.72 11.18 4.08
C GLY A 77 11.08 9.80 4.32
N VAL A 78 9.79 9.61 4.06
CA VAL A 78 9.13 8.30 4.22
C VAL A 78 9.65 7.31 3.19
N ALA A 79 9.78 7.72 1.94
CA ALA A 79 10.30 6.85 0.88
C ALA A 79 11.71 6.34 1.22
N ASP A 80 12.61 7.21 1.66
CA ASP A 80 13.98 6.85 2.02
C ASP A 80 14.00 5.86 3.19
N ARG A 81 13.16 6.07 4.21
CA ARG A 81 13.04 5.14 5.33
C ARG A 81 12.56 3.78 4.88
N ILE A 82 11.56 3.72 4.01
CA ILE A 82 11.04 2.45 3.45
C ILE A 82 12.15 1.76 2.66
N VAL A 83 12.82 2.45 1.75
CA VAL A 83 13.96 1.90 0.98
C VAL A 83 15.01 1.31 1.91
N HIS A 84 15.41 2.05 2.96
CA HIS A 84 16.40 1.59 3.92
C HIS A 84 15.98 0.29 4.63
N TYR A 85 14.73 0.23 5.09
CA TYR A 85 14.19 -0.96 5.75
C TYR A 85 14.09 -2.16 4.81
N LEU A 86 13.59 -1.95 3.59
CA LEU A 86 13.46 -3.04 2.61
C LEU A 86 14.83 -3.57 2.21
N HIS A 87 15.79 -2.68 2.02
CA HIS A 87 17.16 -3.09 1.76
C HIS A 87 17.74 -3.93 2.91
N HIS A 88 17.45 -3.57 4.17
CA HIS A 88 17.88 -4.35 5.33
C HIS A 88 17.29 -5.78 5.35
N TYR A 89 16.01 -5.93 5.01
CA TYR A 89 15.30 -7.21 5.10
C TYR A 89 15.44 -8.09 3.86
N PHE A 90 15.60 -7.50 2.68
CA PHE A 90 15.56 -8.19 1.39
C PHE A 90 16.84 -8.00 0.55
N GLY A 91 17.82 -7.25 1.05
CA GLY A 91 19.09 -6.99 0.36
C GLY A 91 18.99 -5.99 -0.80
N THR A 92 17.80 -5.56 -1.16
CA THR A 92 17.51 -4.63 -2.26
C THR A 92 16.23 -3.86 -1.98
N SER A 93 15.98 -2.80 -2.73
CA SER A 93 14.68 -2.12 -2.76
C SER A 93 14.41 -1.63 -4.18
N PRO A 94 13.27 -1.97 -4.79
CA PRO A 94 12.76 -1.30 -5.98
C PRO A 94 12.49 0.18 -5.72
N GLU A 95 12.13 0.92 -6.78
CA GLU A 95 11.61 2.29 -6.62
C GLU A 95 10.43 2.32 -5.66
N VAL A 96 10.45 3.25 -4.69
CA VAL A 96 9.33 3.51 -3.79
C VAL A 96 8.66 4.80 -4.22
N ARG A 97 7.37 4.72 -4.58
CA ARG A 97 6.56 5.87 -4.97
C ARG A 97 5.49 6.14 -3.92
N LEU A 98 5.43 7.39 -3.46
CA LEU A 98 4.41 7.83 -2.53
C LEU A 98 3.17 8.30 -3.28
N ILE A 99 2.00 7.94 -2.78
CA ILE A 99 0.71 8.43 -3.27
C ILE A 99 -0.06 9.12 -2.15
N ASN A 100 -1.02 9.96 -2.52
CA ASN A 100 -1.91 10.58 -1.55
C ASN A 100 -2.77 9.53 -0.84
N HIS A 101 -2.91 9.65 0.47
CA HIS A 101 -3.62 8.73 1.34
C HIS A 101 -5.10 8.53 0.93
N GLN A 102 -5.81 9.62 0.66
CA GLN A 102 -7.21 9.55 0.27
C GLN A 102 -7.37 8.91 -1.12
N ARG A 103 -6.41 9.17 -2.02
CA ARG A 103 -6.39 8.51 -3.34
C ARG A 103 -6.15 7.00 -3.22
N ALA A 104 -5.36 6.55 -2.25
CA ALA A 104 -5.18 5.12 -1.98
C ALA A 104 -6.48 4.45 -1.54
N HIS A 105 -7.26 5.08 -0.65
CA HIS A 105 -8.58 4.58 -0.24
C HIS A 105 -9.54 4.49 -1.43
N ILE A 106 -9.63 5.55 -2.22
CA ILE A 106 -10.52 5.59 -3.40
C ILE A 106 -10.12 4.51 -4.40
N ALA A 107 -8.82 4.38 -4.71
CA ALA A 107 -8.34 3.37 -5.65
C ALA A 107 -8.66 1.94 -5.18
N GLY A 108 -8.44 1.64 -3.91
CA GLY A 108 -8.78 0.34 -3.33
C GLY A 108 -10.26 0.01 -3.43
N ALA A 109 -11.13 0.99 -3.22
CA ALA A 109 -12.58 0.82 -3.35
C ALA A 109 -13.02 0.68 -4.81
N PHE A 110 -12.58 1.58 -5.69
CA PHE A 110 -13.01 1.62 -7.08
C PHE A 110 -12.58 0.38 -7.86
N TYR A 111 -11.27 0.06 -7.86
CA TYR A 111 -10.76 -1.06 -8.64
C TYR A 111 -11.20 -2.44 -8.13
N ALA A 112 -11.64 -2.54 -6.87
CA ALA A 112 -12.22 -3.76 -6.31
C ALA A 112 -13.75 -3.84 -6.48
N SER A 113 -14.43 -2.77 -6.89
CA SER A 113 -15.89 -2.72 -6.95
C SER A 113 -16.50 -3.43 -8.15
N GLY A 114 -15.76 -3.54 -9.25
CA GLY A 114 -16.26 -4.01 -10.54
C GLY A 114 -17.13 -3.00 -11.30
N PHE A 115 -17.21 -1.72 -10.85
CA PHE A 115 -17.90 -0.68 -11.62
C PHE A 115 -17.00 -0.15 -12.74
N ASP A 116 -17.58 0.07 -13.93
CA ASP A 116 -16.90 0.71 -15.05
C ASP A 116 -16.75 2.21 -14.85
N GLU A 117 -17.71 2.85 -14.18
CA GLU A 117 -17.69 4.25 -13.80
C GLU A 117 -18.41 4.45 -12.47
N ALA A 118 -17.81 5.26 -11.58
CA ALA A 118 -18.41 5.58 -10.29
C ALA A 118 -17.91 6.92 -9.73
N MET A 119 -18.80 7.61 -9.01
CA MET A 119 -18.38 8.62 -8.05
C MET A 119 -17.85 7.90 -6.82
N CYS A 120 -16.60 8.17 -6.47
CA CYS A 120 -15.90 7.59 -5.34
C CYS A 120 -15.72 8.62 -4.23
N MET A 121 -15.89 8.19 -3.00
CA MET A 121 -15.68 9.05 -1.83
C MET A 121 -14.85 8.31 -0.79
N SER A 122 -13.81 8.95 -0.28
CA SER A 122 -13.15 8.54 0.96
C SER A 122 -13.57 9.47 2.10
N TYR A 123 -13.71 8.89 3.29
CA TYR A 123 -13.93 9.61 4.53
C TYR A 123 -13.12 8.96 5.64
N ASP A 124 -12.19 9.72 6.21
CA ASP A 124 -11.22 9.24 7.19
C ASP A 124 -11.00 10.29 8.28
N SER A 125 -10.39 9.90 9.39
CA SER A 125 -10.06 10.84 10.46
C SER A 125 -8.98 11.83 9.99
N TYR A 126 -7.91 11.33 9.35
CA TYR A 126 -6.80 12.16 8.85
C TYR A 126 -5.81 11.32 8.03
N GLY A 127 -5.46 11.77 6.84
CA GLY A 127 -4.38 11.22 6.01
C GLY A 127 -3.92 12.22 4.96
N ASP A 128 -2.62 12.48 4.88
CA ASP A 128 -2.02 13.45 3.97
C ASP A 128 -2.66 14.86 4.04
N ARG A 129 -2.95 15.34 5.27
CA ARG A 129 -3.57 16.64 5.58
C ARG A 129 -5.03 16.77 5.13
N LEU A 130 -5.69 15.66 4.84
CA LEU A 130 -7.09 15.60 4.41
C LEU A 130 -7.87 14.61 5.29
N SER A 131 -9.17 14.85 5.45
CA SER A 131 -10.11 13.94 6.13
C SER A 131 -10.98 13.18 5.13
N GLY A 132 -10.84 13.42 3.85
CA GLY A 132 -11.59 12.76 2.79
C GLY A 132 -11.33 13.38 1.43
N ALA A 133 -11.84 12.72 0.41
CA ALA A 133 -11.80 13.18 -0.98
C ALA A 133 -12.98 12.62 -1.76
N VAL A 134 -13.33 13.29 -2.86
CA VAL A 134 -14.29 12.81 -3.85
C VAL A 134 -13.59 12.78 -5.20
N ALA A 135 -13.85 11.74 -5.97
CA ALA A 135 -13.27 11.53 -7.29
C ALA A 135 -14.26 10.83 -8.22
N ILE A 136 -14.02 10.89 -9.50
CA ILE A 136 -14.67 10.05 -10.50
C ILE A 136 -13.68 8.96 -10.93
N GLY A 137 -14.08 7.70 -10.80
CA GLY A 137 -13.37 6.56 -11.34
C GLY A 137 -14.00 6.12 -12.65
N ASN A 138 -13.19 5.86 -13.67
CA ASN A 138 -13.63 5.35 -14.99
C ASN A 138 -12.50 4.55 -15.66
N SER A 139 -12.67 4.22 -16.96
CA SER A 139 -11.66 3.47 -17.75
C SER A 139 -10.31 4.18 -17.86
N ASP A 140 -10.27 5.51 -17.75
CA ASP A 140 -9.05 6.31 -17.90
C ASP A 140 -8.31 6.49 -16.55
N GLY A 141 -8.97 6.11 -15.45
CA GLY A 141 -8.41 6.14 -14.09
C GLY A 141 -9.30 6.85 -13.08
N ILE A 142 -8.66 7.47 -12.09
CA ILE A 142 -9.32 8.20 -11.01
C ILE A 142 -8.92 9.67 -11.08
N GLU A 143 -9.90 10.57 -11.23
CA GLU A 143 -9.76 12.02 -11.33
C GLU A 143 -10.44 12.74 -10.17
#